data_459f58aa6bef2571082e5820736e9454
#
_entry.id   459f58aa6bef2571082e5820736e9454
#
_cell.length_a   1.000
_cell.length_b   1.000
_cell.length_c   1.000
_cell.angle_alpha   90.00
_cell.angle_beta   90.00
_cell.angle_gamma   90.00
#
_symmetry.space_group_name_H-M   'P 1'
#
loop_
_entity.id
_entity.type
_entity.pdbx_description
1 polymer ?
#
loop_
_entity_poly.entity_id
_entity_poly.type
_entity_poly.pdbx_seq_one_letter_code
_entity_poly.pdbx_strand_id
1 'polypeptide(L)'
;MGAGALSISVMLHVILLVIGIFWIFRVIQPPEKKVDFMPPAGGGGQPQSEVQNRKQQLRVTRPDISRIASLNTTSNITLPEPDSMSSLTALSSLSSGSLSGGLGGNGSGGGKGNGNGKGIGDGGGLGTGGGGKQNPFGMVTLDKDALVGNFYDLKQTKDGKTTGYGEAETLKVISEFITRDNWNPDKLEKFFKAPHTLYQNKFYMPIMSASLAPEAFGCGSSVQPVNWVALYRGYVVPPRSGKFRFVGRADNVMVVRFNRTVVLDGGDYSARLGRIIWDPASIAVLAGNSGNREMEKEMRRGGYEIPVKSYNYASSGQYNERGGVMVGKEFSVKAGMRYPVEILLSELGGLFGAALMIEEEGVKYETEPSGAPILPLFRLSEDLPTAPTEPRGSPAYDPKGDPWKVVPGTVISGI
;
A
#
# COMPACT_ATOMS: atom_id res chain seq x y z
N MET A 1 28.17 9.75 57.27
CA MET A 1 28.23 8.36 56.74
C MET A 1 27.59 8.17 55.37
N GLY A 2 27.16 9.21 54.65
CA GLY A 2 26.45 9.05 53.38
C GLY A 2 27.28 8.97 52.10
N ALA A 3 28.47 9.55 52.09
CA ALA A 3 29.26 9.67 50.86
C ALA A 3 29.78 8.31 50.32
N GLY A 4 30.18 7.40 51.19
CA GLY A 4 30.71 6.09 50.78
C GLY A 4 29.65 5.18 50.13
N ALA A 5 28.41 5.19 50.62
CA ALA A 5 27.33 4.39 50.07
C ALA A 5 26.93 4.89 48.66
N LEU A 6 26.95 6.21 48.46
CA LEU A 6 26.61 6.81 47.16
C LEU A 6 27.68 6.49 46.12
N SER A 7 28.97 6.53 46.51
CA SER A 7 30.07 6.18 45.60
C SER A 7 30.04 4.70 45.18
N ILE A 8 29.70 3.81 46.10
CA ILE A 8 29.58 2.37 45.82
C ILE A 8 28.39 2.14 44.84
N SER A 9 27.26 2.80 45.08
CA SER A 9 26.10 2.72 44.19
C SER A 9 26.41 3.17 42.77
N VAL A 10 27.07 4.32 42.61
CA VAL A 10 27.44 4.85 41.28
C VAL A 10 28.42 3.89 40.58
N MET A 11 29.40 3.38 41.29
CA MET A 11 30.37 2.43 40.73
C MET A 11 29.70 1.14 40.24
N LEU A 12 28.68 0.65 40.97
CA LEU A 12 27.95 -0.55 40.62
C LEU A 12 27.11 -0.34 39.37
N HIS A 13 26.46 0.81 39.22
CA HIS A 13 25.71 1.15 38.04
C HIS A 13 26.59 1.31 36.79
N VAL A 14 27.77 1.92 36.93
CA VAL A 14 28.73 2.03 35.83
C VAL A 14 29.21 0.65 35.37
N ILE A 15 29.49 -0.27 36.32
CA ILE A 15 29.88 -1.63 35.98
C ILE A 15 28.77 -2.38 35.25
N LEU A 16 27.54 -2.27 35.70
CA LEU A 16 26.39 -2.87 35.04
C LEU A 16 26.16 -2.31 33.63
N LEU A 17 26.38 -1.00 33.45
CA LEU A 17 26.25 -0.36 32.16
C LEU A 17 27.32 -0.85 31.19
N VAL A 18 28.55 -0.95 31.62
CA VAL A 18 29.67 -1.50 30.82
C VAL A 18 29.40 -2.95 30.42
N ILE A 19 28.95 -3.79 31.37
CA ILE A 19 28.59 -5.18 31.08
C ILE A 19 27.42 -5.23 30.06
N GLY A 20 26.41 -4.38 30.21
CA GLY A 20 25.29 -4.29 29.29
C GLY A 20 25.72 -3.91 27.88
N ILE A 21 26.61 -2.94 27.75
CA ILE A 21 27.16 -2.53 26.45
C ILE A 21 27.93 -3.70 25.80
N PHE A 22 28.81 -4.38 26.58
CA PHE A 22 29.55 -5.53 26.05
C PHE A 22 28.64 -6.67 25.63
N TRP A 23 27.52 -6.88 26.33
CA TRP A 23 26.56 -7.93 26.00
C TRP A 23 25.81 -7.59 24.71
N ILE A 24 25.39 -6.33 24.55
CA ILE A 24 24.71 -5.85 23.33
C ILE A 24 25.63 -5.99 22.11
N PHE A 25 26.91 -5.60 22.23
CA PHE A 25 27.85 -5.73 21.11
C PHE A 25 28.19 -7.19 20.75
N ARG A 26 28.09 -8.14 21.68
CA ARG A 26 28.24 -9.57 21.35
C ARG A 26 27.04 -10.19 20.68
N VAL A 27 25.83 -9.69 20.98
CA VAL A 27 24.58 -10.25 20.42
C VAL A 27 24.29 -9.69 19.00
N ILE A 28 24.85 -8.51 18.67
CA ILE A 28 24.57 -7.84 17.39
C ILE A 28 25.56 -8.21 16.27
N GLN A 29 26.55 -9.06 16.51
CA GLN A 29 27.37 -9.55 15.40
C GLN A 29 26.55 -10.59 14.61
N PRO A 30 26.08 -10.29 13.39
CA PRO A 30 25.45 -11.30 12.56
C PRO A 30 26.51 -12.35 12.20
N PRO A 31 26.13 -13.64 12.19
CA PRO A 31 27.06 -14.68 11.76
C PRO A 31 27.51 -14.41 10.34
N GLU A 32 28.80 -14.37 10.10
CA GLU A 32 29.37 -14.31 8.76
C GLU A 32 28.84 -15.50 7.96
N LYS A 33 27.98 -15.23 7.00
CA LYS A 33 27.59 -16.23 6.01
C LYS A 33 28.80 -16.49 5.12
N LYS A 34 29.54 -17.58 5.43
CA LYS A 34 30.45 -18.14 4.43
C LYS A 34 29.59 -18.63 3.27
N VAL A 35 29.60 -17.88 2.20
CA VAL A 35 29.07 -18.35 0.92
C VAL A 35 30.10 -19.33 0.35
N ASP A 36 29.84 -20.59 0.56
CA ASP A 36 30.60 -21.64 -0.11
C ASP A 36 30.13 -21.66 -1.57
N PHE A 37 30.95 -21.11 -2.45
CA PHE A 37 30.74 -21.14 -3.88
C PHE A 37 31.09 -22.55 -4.35
N MET A 38 30.14 -23.46 -4.34
CA MET A 38 30.24 -24.70 -5.09
C MET A 38 29.93 -24.39 -6.56
N PRO A 39 30.91 -24.47 -7.46
CA PRO A 39 30.60 -24.44 -8.88
C PRO A 39 29.79 -25.71 -9.21
N PRO A 40 28.78 -25.62 -10.10
CA PRO A 40 27.97 -26.78 -10.47
C PRO A 40 28.86 -27.86 -11.02
N ALA A 41 28.78 -29.05 -10.46
CA ALA A 41 29.52 -30.20 -10.88
C ALA A 41 29.01 -30.69 -12.25
N GLY A 42 29.89 -30.71 -13.23
CA GLY A 42 29.76 -31.61 -14.36
C GLY A 42 28.96 -31.14 -15.54
N GLY A 43 29.63 -30.51 -16.44
CA GLY A 43 29.32 -30.48 -17.85
C GLY A 43 30.62 -30.44 -18.60
N GLY A 44 31.23 -31.60 -18.82
CA GLY A 44 32.42 -31.75 -19.68
C GLY A 44 32.04 -31.43 -21.12
N GLY A 45 32.33 -30.23 -21.57
CA GLY A 45 32.32 -29.85 -22.97
C GLY A 45 33.74 -29.54 -23.41
N GLN A 46 34.24 -30.19 -24.41
CA GLN A 46 35.56 -29.97 -25.01
C GLN A 46 35.75 -28.51 -25.45
N PRO A 47 36.92 -27.92 -25.19
CA PRO A 47 37.26 -26.61 -25.71
C PRO A 47 37.83 -26.78 -27.13
N GLN A 48 37.01 -26.74 -28.12
CA GLN A 48 37.40 -26.42 -29.50
C GLN A 48 36.14 -26.37 -30.39
N SER A 49 35.57 -25.21 -30.48
CA SER A 49 34.94 -24.79 -31.73
C SER A 49 35.02 -23.27 -31.79
N GLU A 50 35.69 -22.79 -32.80
CA GLU A 50 35.71 -21.39 -33.18
C GLU A 50 34.28 -20.89 -33.29
N VAL A 51 33.91 -19.91 -32.48
CA VAL A 51 32.65 -19.21 -32.61
C VAL A 51 32.74 -18.35 -33.87
N GLN A 52 32.26 -18.89 -34.97
CA GLN A 52 31.97 -18.05 -36.15
C GLN A 52 30.80 -17.14 -35.76
N ASN A 53 31.10 -15.87 -35.62
CA ASN A 53 30.12 -14.81 -35.53
C ASN A 53 29.29 -14.77 -36.83
N ARG A 54 28.25 -15.59 -36.89
CA ARG A 54 27.20 -15.41 -37.90
C ARG A 54 26.37 -14.20 -37.45
N LYS A 55 26.64 -13.08 -38.13
CA LYS A 55 25.69 -11.97 -38.15
C LYS A 55 24.39 -12.49 -38.76
N GLN A 56 23.42 -12.82 -37.95
CA GLN A 56 22.06 -13.02 -38.42
C GLN A 56 21.52 -11.65 -38.85
N GLN A 57 21.50 -11.43 -40.15
CA GLN A 57 20.72 -10.36 -40.73
C GLN A 57 19.25 -10.74 -40.55
N LEU A 58 18.58 -10.06 -39.67
CA LEU A 58 17.12 -10.07 -39.60
C LEU A 58 16.58 -9.50 -40.90
N ARG A 59 16.12 -10.38 -41.79
CA ARG A 59 15.28 -9.97 -42.91
C ARG A 59 13.95 -9.48 -42.34
N VAL A 60 13.82 -8.19 -42.26
CA VAL A 60 12.53 -7.57 -42.08
C VAL A 60 11.74 -7.77 -43.36
N THR A 61 10.86 -8.77 -43.34
CA THR A 61 9.88 -8.93 -44.42
C THR A 61 8.85 -7.82 -44.19
N ARG A 62 8.83 -6.83 -45.06
CA ARG A 62 7.77 -5.83 -45.06
C ARG A 62 6.47 -6.56 -45.35
N PRO A 63 5.46 -6.41 -44.49
CA PRO A 63 4.13 -6.93 -44.82
C PRO A 63 3.61 -6.20 -46.04
N ASP A 64 3.22 -6.99 -47.03
CA ASP A 64 2.58 -6.45 -48.23
C ASP A 64 1.17 -6.01 -47.90
N ILE A 65 0.98 -4.70 -47.78
CA ILE A 65 -0.27 -4.05 -47.39
C ILE A 65 -1.35 -4.27 -48.48
N SER A 66 -1.01 -4.74 -49.67
CA SER A 66 -1.94 -4.95 -50.76
C SER A 66 -2.89 -6.14 -50.57
N ARG A 67 -2.71 -6.95 -49.51
CA ARG A 67 -3.54 -8.13 -49.24
C ARG A 67 -4.67 -7.92 -48.20
N ILE A 68 -4.81 -6.75 -47.67
CA ILE A 68 -5.92 -6.42 -46.76
C ILE A 68 -6.99 -5.68 -47.54
N ALA A 69 -7.51 -6.33 -48.56
CA ALA A 69 -8.72 -5.85 -49.22
C ALA A 69 -9.90 -6.67 -48.69
N SER A 70 -10.75 -6.03 -47.88
CA SER A 70 -12.01 -6.59 -47.46
C SER A 70 -12.96 -6.68 -48.64
N LEU A 71 -13.50 -7.85 -48.91
CA LEU A 71 -14.48 -8.12 -49.94
C LEU A 71 -15.92 -7.62 -49.62
N ASN A 72 -16.08 -6.84 -48.57
CA ASN A 72 -17.41 -6.27 -48.22
C ASN A 72 -17.44 -4.76 -48.46
N THR A 73 -18.17 -4.37 -49.47
CA THR A 73 -18.35 -3.01 -50.00
C THR A 73 -19.34 -2.15 -49.26
N THR A 74 -19.56 -2.30 -47.97
CA THR A 74 -20.57 -1.53 -47.22
C THR A 74 -20.08 -0.81 -45.98
N SER A 75 -18.79 -0.57 -45.84
CA SER A 75 -18.27 0.25 -44.73
C SER A 75 -17.54 1.48 -45.27
N ASN A 76 -18.11 2.66 -45.05
CA ASN A 76 -17.52 3.97 -45.32
C ASN A 76 -16.45 4.32 -44.26
N ILE A 77 -15.43 3.48 -44.06
CA ILE A 77 -14.30 3.80 -43.22
C ILE A 77 -13.15 4.24 -44.12
N THR A 78 -12.95 5.53 -44.22
CA THR A 78 -11.73 6.12 -44.79
C THR A 78 -10.68 6.14 -43.71
N LEU A 79 -9.60 5.35 -43.89
CA LEU A 79 -8.40 5.48 -43.10
C LEU A 79 -7.63 6.72 -43.54
N PRO A 80 -7.18 7.59 -42.64
CA PRO A 80 -6.33 8.71 -43.00
C PRO A 80 -4.99 8.20 -43.54
N GLU A 81 -4.51 8.83 -44.60
CA GLU A 81 -3.17 8.55 -45.13
C GLU A 81 -2.10 8.86 -44.08
N PRO A 82 -1.14 7.98 -43.84
CA PRO A 82 -0.06 8.24 -42.91
C PRO A 82 0.88 9.31 -43.48
N ASP A 83 1.02 10.39 -42.73
CA ASP A 83 2.06 11.40 -42.98
C ASP A 83 3.44 10.78 -42.88
N SER A 84 4.14 10.77 -43.98
CA SER A 84 5.22 9.87 -44.30
C SER A 84 6.59 10.25 -43.79
N MET A 85 6.81 10.94 -42.70
CA MET A 85 8.22 11.11 -42.24
C MET A 85 8.34 11.38 -40.73
N SER A 86 7.40 12.04 -40.13
CA SER A 86 7.49 12.38 -38.72
C SER A 86 7.17 11.20 -37.75
N SER A 87 6.41 10.23 -38.24
CA SER A 87 6.06 9.04 -37.45
C SER A 87 7.17 8.01 -37.27
N LEU A 88 8.10 7.93 -38.20
CA LEU A 88 9.23 6.99 -38.13
C LEU A 88 10.29 7.41 -37.10
N THR A 89 10.49 8.72 -36.91
CA THR A 89 11.46 9.23 -35.95
C THR A 89 10.92 9.05 -34.53
N ALA A 90 9.61 9.25 -34.34
CA ALA A 90 8.95 9.02 -33.04
C ALA A 90 8.96 7.53 -32.63
N LEU A 91 8.76 6.61 -33.59
CA LEU A 91 8.86 5.18 -33.33
C LEU A 91 10.27 4.73 -32.97
N SER A 92 11.29 5.29 -33.62
CA SER A 92 12.68 4.92 -33.32
C SER A 92 13.14 5.39 -31.95
N SER A 93 12.66 6.54 -31.49
CA SER A 93 12.96 7.04 -30.15
C SER A 93 12.24 6.26 -29.04
N LEU A 94 11.03 5.78 -29.32
CA LEU A 94 10.28 4.92 -28.39
C LEU A 94 10.91 3.53 -28.23
N SER A 95 11.45 2.97 -29.32
CA SER A 95 11.99 1.62 -29.28
C SER A 95 13.32 1.52 -28.54
N SER A 96 14.16 2.54 -28.58
CA SER A 96 15.48 2.46 -27.95
C SER A 96 15.43 2.61 -26.43
N GLY A 97 14.51 3.40 -25.90
CA GLY A 97 14.38 3.59 -24.46
C GLY A 97 13.66 2.44 -23.75
N SER A 98 12.60 1.92 -24.35
CA SER A 98 11.81 0.88 -23.69
C SER A 98 12.43 -0.52 -23.79
N LEU A 99 13.16 -0.82 -24.84
CA LEU A 99 13.81 -2.11 -24.99
C LEU A 99 14.99 -2.31 -24.04
N SER A 100 15.69 -1.25 -23.69
CA SER A 100 16.80 -1.34 -22.76
C SER A 100 16.34 -1.64 -21.32
N GLY A 101 15.22 -1.11 -20.91
CA GLY A 101 14.66 -1.37 -19.58
C GLY A 101 14.02 -2.76 -19.44
N GLY A 102 13.37 -3.22 -20.49
CA GLY A 102 12.67 -4.51 -20.45
C GLY A 102 13.60 -5.71 -20.46
N LEU A 103 14.72 -5.62 -21.10
CA LEU A 103 15.69 -6.71 -21.16
C LEU A 103 16.53 -6.84 -19.88
N GLY A 104 16.65 -5.78 -19.14
CA GLY A 104 17.32 -5.82 -17.85
C GLY A 104 16.55 -6.58 -16.77
N GLY A 105 15.31 -6.78 -17.08
CA GLY A 105 14.49 -7.56 -16.17
C GLY A 105 14.61 -9.03 -16.30
N ASN A 106 15.26 -9.78 -16.75
CA ASN A 106 15.10 -11.16 -16.86
C ASN A 106 15.05 -12.10 -15.87
N GLY A 107 14.75 -11.75 -15.95
CA GLY A 107 14.69 -12.34 -15.27
C GLY A 107 14.51 -13.14 -15.12
N SER A 108 14.48 -13.24 -15.36
CA SER A 108 14.30 -13.95 -15.12
C SER A 108 14.02 -14.44 -14.61
N GLY A 109 14.03 -14.13 -14.72
CA GLY A 109 13.72 -14.55 -14.31
C GLY A 109 13.69 -14.94 -13.96
N GLY A 110 13.89 -14.88 -14.01
CA GLY A 110 13.77 -15.20 -13.70
C GLY A 110 13.83 -15.12 -13.44
N GLY A 111 13.84 -14.71 -13.57
CA GLY A 111 13.60 -14.61 -13.48
C GLY A 111 13.74 -14.27 -13.40
N LYS A 112 13.98 -14.71 -13.54
CA LYS A 112 13.99 -14.39 -13.59
C LYS A 112 13.60 -13.89 -13.66
N GLY A 113 13.20 -13.35 -13.69
CA GLY A 113 12.76 -12.93 -13.60
C GLY A 113 12.43 -12.57 -13.50
N ASN A 114 12.33 -12.89 -13.53
CA ASN A 114 11.92 -12.70 -13.13
C ASN A 114 11.66 -12.38 -12.63
N GLY A 115 11.75 -11.87 -12.57
CA GLY A 115 11.61 -11.46 -12.11
C GLY A 115 11.52 -11.24 -11.45
N ASN A 116 11.69 -11.33 -11.41
CA ASN A 116 11.45 -11.01 -10.65
C ASN A 116 11.05 -10.52 -9.88
N GLY A 117 10.85 -10.45 -10.24
CA GLY A 117 10.26 -9.58 -9.69
C GLY A 117 10.00 -9.60 -8.50
N LYS A 118 10.20 -9.96 -8.38
CA LYS A 118 10.20 -9.73 -7.23
C LYS A 118 9.39 -8.66 -6.79
N GLY A 119 8.26 -8.64 -7.01
CA GLY A 119 7.43 -7.67 -6.48
C GLY A 119 8.01 -6.27 -6.62
N ILE A 120 7.71 -5.47 -5.75
CA ILE A 120 8.28 -4.14 -5.68
C ILE A 120 9.79 -4.21 -5.49
N GLY A 121 10.25 -5.25 -4.78
CA GLY A 121 11.65 -5.37 -4.47
C GLY A 121 12.47 -5.65 -5.70
N ASP A 122 11.99 -6.57 -6.50
CA ASP A 122 12.81 -7.10 -7.52
C ASP A 122 12.87 -6.38 -8.77
N GLY A 123 13.23 -5.59 -9.02
CA GLY A 123 13.20 -4.90 -10.22
C GLY A 123 12.65 -3.59 -10.07
N GLY A 124 12.17 -3.38 -8.94
CA GLY A 124 11.69 -2.10 -8.55
C GLY A 124 10.89 -1.37 -9.61
N GLY A 125 10.51 -2.08 -10.61
CA GLY A 125 9.64 -1.49 -11.59
C GLY A 125 8.34 -1.13 -10.93
N LEU A 126 8.04 0.14 -10.87
CA LEU A 126 6.76 0.63 -10.35
C LEU A 126 5.60 0.34 -11.32
N GLY A 127 5.76 -0.64 -12.19
CA GLY A 127 4.70 -1.06 -13.09
C GLY A 127 4.23 0.00 -14.06
N THR A 128 5.15 0.77 -14.61
CA THR A 128 4.84 1.77 -15.64
C THR A 128 4.60 1.19 -17.02
N GLY A 129 4.87 -0.09 -17.20
CA GLY A 129 4.65 -0.78 -18.47
C GLY A 129 3.47 -1.75 -18.42
N GLY A 130 2.83 -1.97 -19.52
CA GLY A 130 1.75 -2.96 -19.64
C GLY A 130 2.25 -4.35 -19.24
N GLY A 131 1.61 -4.96 -18.26
CA GLY A 131 2.00 -6.25 -17.68
C GLY A 131 2.93 -6.17 -16.49
N GLY A 132 3.32 -4.96 -16.03
CA GLY A 132 4.08 -4.76 -14.82
C GLY A 132 3.30 -5.19 -13.57
N LYS A 133 4.01 -5.72 -12.58
CA LYS A 133 3.41 -6.07 -11.30
C LYS A 133 2.80 -4.84 -10.66
N GLN A 134 1.59 -4.98 -10.22
CA GLN A 134 0.88 -3.91 -9.54
C GLN A 134 1.61 -3.53 -8.25
N ASN A 135 1.90 -2.24 -8.10
CA ASN A 135 2.39 -1.67 -6.85
C ASN A 135 1.29 -1.77 -5.78
N PRO A 136 1.59 -2.10 -4.51
CA PRO A 136 0.60 -2.15 -3.44
C PRO A 136 -0.18 -0.85 -3.22
N PHE A 137 0.39 0.30 -3.60
CA PHE A 137 -0.27 1.61 -3.53
C PHE A 137 -1.11 1.94 -4.78
N GLY A 138 -1.11 1.08 -5.80
CA GLY A 138 -1.85 1.27 -7.04
C GLY A 138 -0.95 1.45 -8.27
N MET A 139 -1.55 1.74 -9.40
CA MET A 139 -0.86 1.93 -10.68
C MET A 139 -0.87 3.38 -11.11
N VAL A 140 0.17 3.81 -11.83
CA VAL A 140 0.22 5.15 -12.45
C VAL A 140 -0.72 5.21 -13.66
N THR A 141 -0.89 4.10 -14.37
CA THR A 141 -1.80 4.03 -15.52
C THR A 141 -3.25 4.10 -15.05
N LEU A 142 -4.05 4.89 -15.74
CA LEU A 142 -5.48 5.04 -15.46
C LEU A 142 -6.17 3.68 -15.45
N ASP A 143 -6.76 3.34 -14.34
CA ASP A 143 -7.63 2.19 -14.16
C ASP A 143 -9.06 2.69 -13.91
N LYS A 144 -10.01 2.19 -14.71
CA LYS A 144 -11.43 2.57 -14.58
C LYS A 144 -12.06 1.97 -13.33
N ASP A 145 -11.52 0.86 -12.87
CA ASP A 145 -12.02 0.08 -11.73
C ASP A 145 -11.19 0.35 -10.46
N ALA A 146 -10.75 1.60 -10.28
CA ALA A 146 -9.90 1.99 -9.17
C ALA A 146 -10.29 3.34 -8.56
N LEU A 147 -9.98 3.53 -7.28
CA LEU A 147 -10.03 4.83 -6.64
C LEU A 147 -8.81 5.66 -7.03
N VAL A 148 -9.00 6.96 -7.12
CA VAL A 148 -7.96 7.93 -7.43
C VAL A 148 -7.22 8.31 -6.16
N GLY A 149 -5.92 8.05 -6.10
CA GLY A 149 -5.04 8.28 -4.95
C GLY A 149 -4.06 9.42 -5.18
N ASN A 150 -4.01 10.36 -4.24
CA ASN A 150 -3.04 11.44 -4.22
C ASN A 150 -2.23 11.36 -2.92
N PHE A 151 -0.96 11.70 -3.00
CA PHE A 151 -0.02 11.66 -1.89
C PHE A 151 0.44 13.07 -1.53
N TYR A 152 0.52 13.33 -0.24
CA TYR A 152 0.94 14.62 0.32
C TYR A 152 2.01 14.40 1.39
N ASP A 153 3.14 15.10 1.27
CA ASP A 153 4.17 15.16 2.31
C ASP A 153 3.92 16.35 3.23
N LEU A 154 3.52 16.08 4.47
CA LEU A 154 3.17 17.14 5.42
C LEU A 154 4.40 17.87 5.99
N LYS A 155 5.60 17.35 5.76
CA LYS A 155 6.87 17.99 6.16
C LYS A 155 7.30 19.13 5.24
N GLN A 156 6.63 19.26 4.09
CA GLN A 156 6.95 20.25 3.09
C GLN A 156 5.71 21.03 2.68
N THR A 157 5.88 22.33 2.45
CA THR A 157 4.86 23.13 1.76
C THR A 157 4.84 22.78 0.27
N LYS A 158 3.82 23.23 -0.46
CA LYS A 158 3.73 23.06 -1.92
C LYS A 158 4.95 23.64 -2.67
N ASP A 159 5.66 24.61 -2.07
CA ASP A 159 6.83 25.24 -2.66
C ASP A 159 8.14 24.57 -2.20
N GLY A 160 8.08 23.39 -1.56
CA GLY A 160 9.22 22.61 -1.12
C GLY A 160 9.92 23.13 0.14
N LYS A 161 9.34 24.10 0.85
CA LYS A 161 9.90 24.59 2.11
C LYS A 161 9.48 23.67 3.24
N THR A 162 10.39 23.41 4.18
CA THR A 162 10.06 22.62 5.36
C THR A 162 8.97 23.28 6.21
N THR A 163 8.02 22.47 6.68
CA THR A 163 7.01 22.89 7.66
C THR A 163 7.50 22.78 9.09
N GLY A 164 8.53 21.96 9.33
CA GLY A 164 8.97 21.58 10.67
C GLY A 164 8.00 20.65 11.40
N TYR A 165 7.03 20.08 10.70
CA TYR A 165 6.03 19.19 11.30
C TYR A 165 6.61 17.81 11.64
N GLY A 166 6.37 17.41 12.87
CA GLY A 166 6.60 16.05 13.37
C GLY A 166 5.31 15.24 13.39
N GLU A 167 5.33 14.20 14.19
CA GLU A 167 4.19 13.28 14.36
C GLU A 167 2.95 14.00 14.90
N ALA A 168 3.10 14.81 15.96
CA ALA A 168 1.99 15.49 16.60
C ALA A 168 1.27 16.48 15.67
N GLU A 169 2.03 17.27 14.91
CA GLU A 169 1.49 18.21 13.95
C GLU A 169 0.82 17.47 12.78
N THR A 170 1.42 16.35 12.33
CA THR A 170 0.84 15.48 11.31
C THR A 170 -0.50 14.95 11.74
N LEU A 171 -0.60 14.38 12.93
CA LEU A 171 -1.86 13.89 13.49
C LEU A 171 -2.91 14.98 13.64
N LYS A 172 -2.47 16.19 14.05
CA LYS A 172 -3.36 17.34 14.14
C LYS A 172 -3.91 17.73 12.78
N VAL A 173 -3.08 17.79 11.75
CA VAL A 173 -3.52 18.08 10.36
C VAL A 173 -4.54 17.03 9.90
N ILE A 174 -4.26 15.76 10.13
CA ILE A 174 -5.17 14.67 9.77
C ILE A 174 -6.48 14.80 10.53
N SER A 175 -6.43 15.03 11.84
CA SER A 175 -7.62 15.20 12.68
C SER A 175 -8.48 16.39 12.23
N GLU A 176 -7.87 17.52 11.93
CA GLU A 176 -8.57 18.68 11.40
C GLU A 176 -9.18 18.40 10.03
N PHE A 177 -8.46 17.76 9.14
CA PHE A 177 -8.93 17.40 7.81
C PHE A 177 -10.20 16.52 7.85
N ILE A 178 -10.24 15.52 8.74
CA ILE A 178 -11.37 14.60 8.83
C ILE A 178 -12.54 15.13 9.67
N THR A 179 -12.29 16.03 10.64
CA THR A 179 -13.33 16.50 11.59
C THR A 179 -13.86 17.89 11.27
N ARG A 180 -13.00 18.80 10.81
CA ARG A 180 -13.34 20.21 10.58
C ARG A 180 -13.43 20.57 9.10
N ASP A 181 -12.50 20.08 8.31
CA ASP A 181 -12.37 20.43 6.90
C ASP A 181 -13.28 19.60 5.99
N ASN A 182 -14.08 18.72 6.56
CA ASN A 182 -15.04 17.86 5.86
C ASN A 182 -14.44 17.08 4.68
N TRP A 183 -13.18 16.63 4.83
CA TRP A 183 -12.44 15.89 3.80
C TRP A 183 -12.22 16.67 2.50
N ASN A 184 -12.15 18.00 2.59
CA ASN A 184 -11.86 18.83 1.43
C ASN A 184 -10.37 18.73 1.05
N PRO A 185 -10.03 18.14 -0.10
CA PRO A 185 -8.63 17.94 -0.51
C PRO A 185 -7.86 19.24 -0.69
N ASP A 186 -8.53 20.37 -0.97
CA ASP A 186 -7.89 21.68 -1.10
C ASP A 186 -7.12 22.07 0.17
N LYS A 187 -7.53 21.53 1.32
CA LYS A 187 -6.83 21.76 2.59
C LYS A 187 -5.47 21.07 2.67
N LEU A 188 -5.26 20.05 1.84
CA LEU A 188 -3.98 19.36 1.71
C LEU A 188 -3.09 19.98 0.62
N GLU A 189 -3.64 20.75 -0.32
CA GLU A 189 -2.89 21.36 -1.43
C GLU A 189 -1.86 22.43 -0.98
N LYS A 190 -1.88 22.81 0.29
CA LYS A 190 -0.83 23.68 0.86
C LYS A 190 0.47 22.92 1.12
N PHE A 191 0.44 21.59 1.15
CA PHE A 191 1.60 20.72 1.32
C PHE A 191 2.15 20.26 -0.03
N PHE A 192 3.34 19.69 -0.01
CA PHE A 192 3.91 19.06 -1.19
C PHE A 192 3.03 17.92 -1.65
N LYS A 193 2.62 17.97 -2.90
CA LYS A 193 1.85 16.91 -3.55
C LYS A 193 2.76 16.15 -4.51
N ALA A 194 2.75 14.83 -4.40
CA ALA A 194 3.54 13.98 -5.28
C ALA A 194 3.13 14.12 -6.75
N PRO A 195 4.07 13.93 -7.68
CA PRO A 195 3.81 14.11 -9.12
C PRO A 195 2.89 13.04 -9.71
N HIS A 196 2.90 11.82 -9.14
CA HIS A 196 2.06 10.75 -9.64
C HIS A 196 0.74 10.68 -8.87
N THR A 197 -0.34 10.52 -9.62
CA THR A 197 -1.63 10.04 -9.10
C THR A 197 -1.68 8.53 -9.30
N LEU A 198 -2.06 7.79 -8.29
CA LEU A 198 -2.18 6.35 -8.39
C LEU A 198 -3.64 5.90 -8.42
N TYR A 199 -3.89 4.79 -9.09
CA TYR A 199 -5.19 4.16 -9.23
C TYR A 199 -5.17 2.83 -8.47
N GLN A 200 -5.97 2.75 -7.37
CA GLN A 200 -5.97 1.61 -6.45
C GLN A 200 -7.30 0.90 -6.46
N ASN A 201 -7.28 -0.40 -6.75
CA ASN A 201 -8.48 -1.24 -6.82
C ASN A 201 -8.65 -2.22 -5.67
N LYS A 202 -7.67 -2.30 -4.74
CA LYS A 202 -7.72 -3.13 -3.53
C LYS A 202 -6.76 -2.59 -2.47
N PHE A 203 -7.17 -2.66 -1.22
CA PHE A 203 -6.39 -2.16 -0.09
C PHE A 203 -5.88 -3.32 0.77
N TYR A 204 -4.85 -3.98 0.26
CA TYR A 204 -4.16 -5.06 0.96
C TYR A 204 -2.66 -4.91 0.69
N MET A 205 -1.98 -4.33 1.66
CA MET A 205 -0.56 -3.98 1.62
C MET A 205 0.11 -4.74 2.75
N PRO A 206 0.92 -5.78 2.43
CA PRO A 206 1.69 -6.47 3.45
C PRO A 206 2.63 -5.49 4.15
N ILE A 207 3.09 -5.85 5.34
CA ILE A 207 4.06 -5.03 6.05
C ILE A 207 5.35 -4.94 5.24
N MET A 208 5.73 -3.71 4.94
CA MET A 208 6.85 -3.37 4.07
C MET A 208 7.55 -2.09 4.53
N SER A 209 8.65 -1.73 3.89
CA SER A 209 9.29 -0.43 4.14
C SER A 209 8.34 0.72 3.78
N ALA A 210 8.22 1.69 4.66
CA ALA A 210 7.46 2.91 4.42
C ALA A 210 7.98 3.74 3.22
N SER A 211 9.25 3.51 2.79
CA SER A 211 9.84 4.18 1.62
C SER A 211 9.13 3.86 0.31
N LEU A 212 8.44 2.71 0.25
CA LEU A 212 7.76 2.29 -0.96
C LEU A 212 6.56 3.18 -1.31
N ALA A 213 5.97 3.90 -0.35
CA ALA A 213 4.89 4.84 -0.64
C ALA A 213 5.39 6.04 -1.44
N PRO A 214 6.35 6.87 -0.97
CA PRO A 214 6.86 7.97 -1.78
C PRO A 214 7.51 7.51 -3.09
N GLU A 215 8.13 6.32 -3.13
CA GLU A 215 8.64 5.74 -4.38
C GLU A 215 7.52 5.50 -5.39
N ALA A 216 6.42 4.88 -4.95
CA ALA A 216 5.26 4.60 -5.77
C ALA A 216 4.65 5.86 -6.37
N PHE A 217 4.57 6.92 -5.59
CA PHE A 217 4.04 8.21 -6.01
C PHE A 217 5.07 9.09 -6.75
N GLY A 218 6.27 8.57 -7.06
CA GLY A 218 7.28 9.23 -7.89
C GLY A 218 8.07 10.32 -7.17
N CYS A 219 8.15 10.28 -5.85
CA CYS A 219 8.86 11.28 -5.05
C CYS A 219 9.83 10.68 -4.01
N GLY A 220 10.22 9.41 -4.17
CA GLY A 220 11.09 8.70 -3.22
C GLY A 220 12.45 9.34 -2.98
N SER A 221 12.98 10.09 -3.94
CA SER A 221 14.26 10.80 -3.80
C SER A 221 14.15 12.13 -3.03
N SER A 222 12.95 12.69 -2.89
CA SER A 222 12.70 14.02 -2.33
C SER A 222 11.85 14.02 -1.07
N VAL A 223 11.27 12.87 -0.72
CA VAL A 223 10.37 12.74 0.43
C VAL A 223 10.86 11.67 1.38
N GLN A 224 11.05 12.04 2.63
CA GLN A 224 11.32 11.08 3.69
C GLN A 224 10.06 10.23 3.95
N PRO A 225 10.21 8.90 4.21
CA PRO A 225 9.08 7.97 4.31
C PRO A 225 8.30 8.06 5.64
N VAL A 226 8.12 9.26 6.16
CA VAL A 226 7.43 9.55 7.41
C VAL A 226 6.52 10.76 7.24
N ASN A 227 5.49 10.88 8.06
CA ASN A 227 4.60 12.04 8.13
C ASN A 227 3.99 12.43 6.78
N TRP A 228 3.46 11.44 6.07
CA TRP A 228 2.78 11.64 4.81
C TRP A 228 1.32 11.17 4.87
N VAL A 229 0.51 11.64 3.94
CA VAL A 229 -0.88 11.24 3.75
C VAL A 229 -1.09 10.78 2.32
N ALA A 230 -1.71 9.60 2.15
CA ALA A 230 -2.26 9.14 0.88
C ALA A 230 -3.79 9.11 0.97
N LEU A 231 -4.45 9.84 0.09
CA LEU A 231 -5.91 9.99 0.07
C LEU A 231 -6.47 9.40 -1.22
N TYR A 232 -7.21 8.29 -1.10
CA TYR A 232 -7.90 7.62 -2.20
C TYR A 232 -9.38 7.95 -2.18
N ARG A 233 -9.94 8.31 -3.35
CA ARG A 233 -11.32 8.80 -3.46
C ARG A 233 -11.99 8.29 -4.72
N GLY A 234 -13.30 8.05 -4.64
CA GLY A 234 -14.12 7.70 -5.78
C GLY A 234 -15.55 7.38 -5.39
N TYR A 235 -16.35 6.98 -6.37
CA TYR A 235 -17.70 6.48 -6.15
C TYR A 235 -17.75 5.00 -6.46
N VAL A 236 -18.43 4.26 -5.60
CA VAL A 236 -18.60 2.81 -5.77
C VAL A 236 -20.07 2.43 -5.78
N VAL A 237 -20.38 1.34 -6.47
CA VAL A 237 -21.68 0.68 -6.50
C VAL A 237 -21.51 -0.69 -5.83
N PRO A 238 -22.28 -1.01 -4.80
CA PRO A 238 -22.20 -2.29 -4.13
C PRO A 238 -22.69 -3.43 -5.05
N PRO A 239 -22.16 -4.65 -4.88
CA PRO A 239 -22.59 -5.79 -5.69
C PRO A 239 -24.04 -6.18 -5.40
N ARG A 240 -24.55 -5.91 -4.20
CA ARG A 240 -25.92 -6.18 -3.76
C ARG A 240 -26.37 -5.20 -2.67
N SER A 241 -27.68 -5.17 -2.42
CA SER A 241 -28.23 -4.44 -1.26
C SER A 241 -27.94 -5.21 0.03
N GLY A 242 -27.67 -4.51 1.12
CA GLY A 242 -27.37 -5.12 2.41
C GLY A 242 -26.84 -4.14 3.41
N LYS A 243 -26.42 -4.68 4.56
CA LYS A 243 -25.72 -3.97 5.61
C LYS A 243 -24.29 -4.50 5.70
N PHE A 244 -23.34 -3.60 5.74
CA PHE A 244 -21.93 -3.92 5.68
C PHE A 244 -21.14 -3.20 6.76
N ARG A 245 -19.96 -3.73 7.09
CA ARG A 245 -18.95 -3.07 7.91
C ARG A 245 -17.61 -3.19 7.22
N PHE A 246 -16.83 -2.14 7.20
CA PHE A 246 -15.42 -2.26 6.90
C PHE A 246 -14.68 -2.88 8.09
N VAL A 247 -13.78 -3.79 7.80
CA VAL A 247 -12.89 -4.41 8.78
C VAL A 247 -11.48 -4.15 8.33
N GLY A 248 -10.72 -3.39 9.08
CA GLY A 248 -9.42 -2.95 8.60
C GLY A 248 -8.44 -2.51 9.68
N ARG A 249 -7.18 -2.52 9.29
CA ARG A 249 -6.05 -2.04 10.07
C ARG A 249 -4.99 -1.46 9.16
N ALA A 250 -4.32 -0.43 9.61
CA ALA A 250 -3.07 0.05 9.04
C ALA A 250 -2.08 0.43 10.14
N ASP A 251 -0.82 0.30 9.84
CA ASP A 251 0.30 0.89 10.54
C ASP A 251 0.72 2.14 9.71
N ASN A 252 0.45 3.41 10.12
CA ASN A 252 -0.05 3.82 11.44
C ASN A 252 -1.52 4.29 11.40
N VAL A 253 -2.02 4.84 10.31
CA VAL A 253 -3.34 5.48 10.23
C VAL A 253 -4.14 4.93 9.05
N MET A 254 -5.36 4.50 9.31
CA MET A 254 -6.38 4.21 8.30
C MET A 254 -7.71 4.80 8.72
N VAL A 255 -8.27 5.65 7.88
CA VAL A 255 -9.65 6.14 8.07
C VAL A 255 -10.46 5.90 6.81
N VAL A 256 -11.62 5.30 6.97
CA VAL A 256 -12.57 5.11 5.87
C VAL A 256 -13.80 5.96 6.11
N ARG A 257 -14.08 6.83 5.14
CA ARG A 257 -15.32 7.60 5.05
C ARG A 257 -16.17 7.02 3.94
N PHE A 258 -17.35 6.56 4.27
CA PHE A 258 -18.30 6.00 3.33
C PHE A 258 -19.61 6.79 3.41
N ASN A 259 -20.15 7.15 2.25
CA ASN A 259 -21.35 7.98 2.15
C ASN A 259 -21.29 9.20 3.09
N ARG A 260 -20.16 9.89 3.09
CA ARG A 260 -19.86 11.11 3.88
C ARG A 260 -19.82 10.89 5.39
N THR A 261 -19.82 9.66 5.88
CA THR A 261 -19.70 9.31 7.29
C THR A 261 -18.43 8.52 7.55
N VAL A 262 -17.65 8.86 8.57
CA VAL A 262 -16.51 8.05 9.00
C VAL A 262 -17.04 6.77 9.62
N VAL A 263 -16.76 5.66 8.95
CA VAL A 263 -17.23 4.33 9.35
C VAL A 263 -16.13 3.44 9.92
N LEU A 264 -14.86 3.76 9.68
CA LEU A 264 -13.71 3.06 10.26
C LEU A 264 -12.61 4.08 10.58
N ASP A 265 -12.03 3.97 11.78
CA ASP A 265 -10.76 4.58 12.19
C ASP A 265 -9.92 3.45 12.79
N GLY A 266 -9.15 2.77 11.91
CA GLY A 266 -8.54 1.46 12.15
C GLY A 266 -7.01 1.47 12.16
N GLY A 267 -6.39 2.59 12.54
CA GLY A 267 -4.94 2.71 12.68
C GLY A 267 -4.42 2.36 14.08
N ASP A 268 -3.11 2.43 14.24
CA ASP A 268 -2.42 2.44 15.54
C ASP A 268 -2.65 3.76 16.27
N TYR A 269 -3.01 4.78 15.50
CA TYR A 269 -3.39 6.10 15.98
C TYR A 269 -4.84 6.38 15.61
N SER A 270 -5.57 6.97 16.54
CA SER A 270 -6.88 7.53 16.21
C SER A 270 -6.68 8.83 15.44
N ALA A 271 -7.04 8.81 14.17
CA ALA A 271 -7.01 10.01 13.36
C ALA A 271 -7.99 11.06 13.85
N ARG A 272 -9.13 10.65 14.41
CA ARG A 272 -10.16 11.56 14.93
C ARG A 272 -9.74 12.23 16.23
N LEU A 273 -9.02 11.53 17.10
CA LEU A 273 -8.52 12.06 18.38
C LEU A 273 -7.13 12.68 18.24
N GLY A 274 -6.42 12.40 17.14
CA GLY A 274 -5.05 12.86 16.91
C GLY A 274 -4.06 12.32 17.95
N ARG A 275 -4.23 11.06 18.37
CA ARG A 275 -3.40 10.43 19.40
C ARG A 275 -3.19 8.93 19.19
N ILE A 276 -2.18 8.43 19.86
CA ILE A 276 -1.91 6.98 19.98
C ILE A 276 -3.09 6.27 20.64
N ILE A 277 -3.47 5.09 20.13
CA ILE A 277 -4.48 4.22 20.71
C ILE A 277 -4.03 2.75 20.85
N TRP A 278 -2.82 2.44 20.45
CA TRP A 278 -2.26 1.09 20.57
C TRP A 278 -1.57 0.83 21.93
N ASP A 279 -1.47 1.83 22.78
CA ASP A 279 -0.96 1.67 24.14
C ASP A 279 -1.90 0.81 25.01
N PRO A 280 -1.36 0.09 26.02
CA PRO A 280 -2.17 -0.83 26.83
C PRO A 280 -3.39 -0.20 27.50
N ALA A 281 -3.32 1.07 27.91
CA ALA A 281 -4.42 1.75 28.58
C ALA A 281 -5.55 2.04 27.59
N SER A 282 -5.21 2.52 26.39
CA SER A 282 -6.17 2.78 25.31
C SER A 282 -6.82 1.47 24.84
N ILE A 283 -6.02 0.40 24.65
CA ILE A 283 -6.54 -0.92 24.26
C ILE A 283 -7.54 -1.42 25.31
N ALA A 284 -7.23 -1.31 26.59
CA ALA A 284 -8.13 -1.74 27.66
C ALA A 284 -9.46 -0.95 27.65
N VAL A 285 -9.41 0.34 27.36
CA VAL A 285 -10.63 1.18 27.23
C VAL A 285 -11.42 0.75 25.98
N LEU A 286 -10.77 0.61 24.84
CA LEU A 286 -11.44 0.21 23.59
C LEU A 286 -12.09 -1.18 23.73
N ALA A 287 -11.47 -2.09 24.48
CA ALA A 287 -12.02 -3.41 24.79
C ALA A 287 -13.16 -3.39 25.83
N GLY A 288 -13.44 -2.23 26.44
CA GLY A 288 -14.44 -2.11 27.51
C GLY A 288 -13.99 -2.69 28.85
N ASN A 289 -12.69 -2.94 29.02
CA ASN A 289 -12.10 -3.61 30.20
C ASN A 289 -11.42 -2.63 31.15
N SER A 290 -11.59 -1.32 30.97
CA SER A 290 -10.93 -0.29 31.77
C SER A 290 -11.91 0.44 32.65
N GLY A 291 -11.49 0.76 33.90
CA GLY A 291 -12.21 1.68 34.77
C GLY A 291 -11.97 3.17 34.48
N ASN A 292 -11.20 3.51 33.45
CA ASN A 292 -10.85 4.89 33.11
C ASN A 292 -12.00 5.59 32.36
N ARG A 293 -12.95 6.11 33.10
CA ARG A 293 -14.17 6.75 32.55
C ARG A 293 -13.86 8.01 31.71
N GLU A 294 -12.83 8.76 32.06
CA GLU A 294 -12.48 9.97 31.30
C GLU A 294 -11.93 9.62 29.91
N MET A 295 -11.04 8.65 29.82
CA MET A 295 -10.53 8.17 28.56
C MET A 295 -11.64 7.51 27.72
N GLU A 296 -12.52 6.74 28.35
CA GLU A 296 -13.68 6.15 27.66
C GLU A 296 -14.58 7.24 27.07
N LYS A 297 -14.88 8.30 27.83
CA LYS A 297 -15.68 9.43 27.36
C LYS A 297 -14.99 10.17 26.21
N GLU A 298 -13.68 10.33 26.26
CA GLU A 298 -12.89 10.91 25.17
C GLU A 298 -12.99 10.04 23.89
N MET A 299 -12.79 8.73 24.01
CA MET A 299 -12.87 7.82 22.88
C MET A 299 -14.28 7.77 22.27
N ARG A 300 -15.32 7.75 23.09
CA ARG A 300 -16.71 7.85 22.61
C ARG A 300 -16.97 9.18 21.87
N ARG A 301 -16.40 10.30 22.35
CA ARG A 301 -16.47 11.58 21.64
C ARG A 301 -15.70 11.53 20.31
N GLY A 302 -14.61 10.79 20.26
CA GLY A 302 -13.89 10.46 19.02
C GLY A 302 -14.65 9.53 18.07
N GLY A 303 -15.83 9.04 18.51
CA GLY A 303 -16.72 8.23 17.67
C GLY A 303 -16.51 6.73 17.77
N TYR A 304 -15.75 6.25 18.75
CA TYR A 304 -15.63 4.81 19.01
C TYR A 304 -16.87 4.30 19.76
N GLU A 305 -17.35 3.15 19.34
CA GLU A 305 -18.42 2.39 20.03
C GLU A 305 -17.73 1.40 20.96
N ILE A 306 -17.71 1.69 22.26
CA ILE A 306 -17.01 0.87 23.26
C ILE A 306 -17.98 -0.12 23.89
N PRO A 307 -17.64 -1.42 23.92
CA PRO A 307 -16.40 -2.03 23.41
C PRO A 307 -16.30 -2.02 21.89
N VAL A 308 -15.10 -1.73 21.39
CA VAL A 308 -14.81 -1.83 19.95
C VAL A 308 -14.70 -3.30 19.57
N LYS A 309 -15.44 -3.71 18.54
CA LYS A 309 -15.31 -5.05 17.97
C LYS A 309 -14.01 -5.12 17.17
N SER A 310 -13.22 -6.13 17.39
CA SER A 310 -12.00 -6.40 16.61
C SER A 310 -11.80 -7.91 16.42
N TYR A 311 -11.00 -8.27 15.41
CA TYR A 311 -10.64 -9.64 15.13
C TYR A 311 -9.12 -9.83 15.25
N ASN A 312 -8.73 -10.96 15.85
CA ASN A 312 -7.34 -11.36 16.02
C ASN A 312 -7.01 -12.49 15.04
N TYR A 313 -6.35 -12.14 13.94
CA TYR A 313 -5.93 -13.12 12.94
C TYR A 313 -4.59 -13.76 13.31
N ALA A 314 -4.47 -15.06 13.17
CA ALA A 314 -3.24 -15.78 13.49
C ALA A 314 -2.03 -15.26 12.70
N SER A 315 -2.26 -14.85 11.46
CA SER A 315 -1.25 -14.25 10.57
C SER A 315 -0.86 -12.80 10.89
N SER A 316 -1.59 -12.13 11.80
CA SER A 316 -1.46 -10.70 12.08
C SER A 316 -0.97 -10.40 13.50
N GLY A 317 0.01 -11.16 13.99
CA GLY A 317 0.48 -11.10 15.38
C GLY A 317 0.71 -9.69 15.92
N GLN A 318 1.40 -8.83 15.16
CA GLN A 318 1.66 -7.46 15.61
C GLN A 318 0.38 -6.62 15.77
N TYR A 319 -0.65 -6.84 14.95
CA TYR A 319 -1.91 -6.13 15.11
C TYR A 319 -2.70 -6.67 16.30
N ASN A 320 -2.59 -7.97 16.58
CA ASN A 320 -3.25 -8.58 17.74
C ASN A 320 -2.76 -7.97 19.05
N GLU A 321 -1.45 -7.72 19.16
CA GLU A 321 -0.85 -7.08 20.32
C GLU A 321 -1.28 -5.62 20.48
N ARG A 322 -1.77 -5.02 19.41
CA ARG A 322 -2.21 -3.62 19.37
C ARG A 322 -3.73 -3.46 19.29
N GLY A 323 -4.50 -4.46 19.73
CA GLY A 323 -5.96 -4.43 19.80
C GLY A 323 -6.69 -5.09 18.62
N GLY A 324 -5.98 -5.77 17.72
CA GLY A 324 -6.55 -6.53 16.61
C GLY A 324 -6.93 -5.69 15.40
N VAL A 325 -7.53 -6.33 14.42
CA VAL A 325 -8.08 -5.67 13.22
C VAL A 325 -9.49 -5.16 13.54
N MET A 326 -9.68 -3.86 13.46
CA MET A 326 -10.89 -3.19 13.93
C MET A 326 -12.07 -3.41 12.98
N VAL A 327 -13.25 -3.63 13.56
CA VAL A 327 -14.54 -3.66 12.86
C VAL A 327 -15.19 -2.29 12.96
N GLY A 328 -15.45 -1.69 11.82
CA GLY A 328 -16.06 -0.38 11.71
C GLY A 328 -17.56 -0.37 11.96
N LYS A 329 -18.16 0.81 11.86
CA LYS A 329 -19.60 1.00 12.01
C LYS A 329 -20.36 0.38 10.85
N GLU A 330 -21.55 -0.11 11.14
CA GLU A 330 -22.47 -0.61 10.14
C GLU A 330 -22.99 0.51 9.24
N PHE A 331 -23.10 0.21 7.97
CA PHE A 331 -23.76 1.07 6.99
C PHE A 331 -24.62 0.24 6.03
N SER A 332 -25.71 0.85 5.57
CA SER A 332 -26.63 0.19 4.63
C SER A 332 -26.42 0.68 3.23
N VAL A 333 -26.53 -0.22 2.26
CA VAL A 333 -26.42 0.10 0.83
C VAL A 333 -27.55 -0.54 0.02
N LYS A 334 -27.82 0.02 -1.15
CA LYS A 334 -28.78 -0.50 -2.14
C LYS A 334 -28.05 -0.78 -3.45
N ALA A 335 -28.28 -1.95 -4.02
CA ALA A 335 -27.75 -2.32 -5.33
C ALA A 335 -28.07 -1.25 -6.39
N GLY A 336 -27.12 -0.97 -7.27
CA GLY A 336 -27.26 0.05 -8.32
C GLY A 336 -27.09 1.49 -7.86
N MET A 337 -27.11 1.77 -6.56
CA MET A 337 -26.84 3.10 -6.04
C MET A 337 -25.35 3.35 -5.91
N ARG A 338 -24.92 4.56 -6.21
CA ARG A 338 -23.51 4.97 -6.07
C ARG A 338 -23.26 5.68 -4.75
N TYR A 339 -22.17 5.34 -4.11
CA TYR A 339 -21.78 5.90 -2.81
C TYR A 339 -20.35 6.47 -2.90
N PRO A 340 -20.10 7.67 -2.40
CA PRO A 340 -18.74 8.19 -2.26
C PRO A 340 -18.00 7.37 -1.21
N VAL A 341 -16.76 7.00 -1.52
CA VAL A 341 -15.82 6.37 -0.61
C VAL A 341 -14.50 7.12 -0.63
N GLU A 342 -13.95 7.36 0.55
CA GLU A 342 -12.69 8.03 0.77
C GLU A 342 -11.90 7.23 1.78
N ILE A 343 -10.64 6.92 1.44
CA ILE A 343 -9.74 6.14 2.28
C ILE A 343 -8.48 6.97 2.48
N LEU A 344 -8.22 7.33 3.72
CA LEU A 344 -7.02 8.06 4.12
C LEU A 344 -6.07 7.08 4.79
N LEU A 345 -4.87 7.00 4.27
CA LEU A 345 -3.75 6.26 4.85
C LEU A 345 -2.65 7.25 5.22
N SER A 346 -1.94 7.00 6.31
CA SER A 346 -0.79 7.81 6.72
C SER A 346 0.21 6.97 7.48
N GLU A 347 1.46 7.31 7.30
CA GLU A 347 2.61 6.72 7.98
C GLU A 347 3.34 7.81 8.76
N LEU A 348 3.69 7.50 10.00
CA LEU A 348 4.37 8.39 10.92
C LEU A 348 5.83 8.01 11.14
N GLY A 349 6.23 6.83 10.69
CA GLY A 349 7.62 6.34 10.68
C GLY A 349 7.74 4.83 10.83
N GLY A 350 8.69 4.23 10.10
CA GLY A 350 9.05 2.82 10.22
C GLY A 350 8.58 1.92 9.09
N LEU A 351 7.74 0.97 9.40
CA LEU A 351 7.14 0.03 8.46
C LEU A 351 5.68 0.42 8.21
N PHE A 352 5.24 0.22 6.99
CA PHE A 352 3.86 0.44 6.59
C PHE A 352 3.17 -0.88 6.23
N GLY A 353 1.92 -0.99 6.60
CA GLY A 353 1.04 -2.07 6.18
C GLY A 353 -0.42 -1.66 6.30
N ALA A 354 -1.27 -2.21 5.42
CA ALA A 354 -2.71 -1.91 5.46
C ALA A 354 -3.52 -3.07 4.90
N ALA A 355 -4.64 -3.37 5.56
CA ALA A 355 -5.62 -4.33 5.05
C ALA A 355 -7.02 -3.78 5.28
N LEU A 356 -7.86 -3.83 4.24
CA LEU A 356 -9.25 -3.42 4.30
C LEU A 356 -10.14 -4.50 3.72
N MET A 357 -10.95 -5.06 4.59
CA MET A 357 -11.92 -6.13 4.28
C MET A 357 -13.34 -5.60 4.45
N ILE A 358 -14.31 -6.38 4.00
CA ILE A 358 -15.72 -6.06 4.11
C ILE A 358 -16.48 -7.22 4.76
N GLU A 359 -17.27 -6.93 5.79
CA GLU A 359 -18.15 -7.87 6.47
C GLU A 359 -19.60 -7.53 6.13
N GLU A 360 -20.39 -8.50 5.70
CA GLU A 360 -21.83 -8.32 5.45
C GLU A 360 -22.63 -8.92 6.61
N GLU A 361 -23.62 -8.19 7.08
CA GLU A 361 -24.48 -8.66 8.17
C GLU A 361 -25.28 -9.91 7.76
N GLY A 362 -25.29 -10.90 8.65
CA GLY A 362 -26.04 -12.14 8.45
C GLY A 362 -25.32 -13.17 7.58
N VAL A 363 -24.16 -12.86 7.00
CA VAL A 363 -23.35 -13.83 6.26
C VAL A 363 -22.49 -14.63 7.23
N LYS A 364 -22.45 -15.96 7.03
CA LYS A 364 -21.61 -16.85 7.81
C LYS A 364 -20.30 -17.09 7.05
N TYR A 365 -19.21 -16.61 7.61
CA TYR A 365 -17.87 -16.80 7.06
C TYR A 365 -17.17 -18.01 7.63
N GLU A 366 -16.22 -18.56 6.89
CA GLU A 366 -15.22 -19.47 7.43
C GLU A 366 -14.36 -18.73 8.46
N THR A 367 -13.79 -19.45 9.42
CA THR A 367 -13.00 -18.85 10.48
C THR A 367 -11.60 -19.47 10.54
N GLU A 368 -10.62 -18.68 10.91
CA GLU A 368 -9.31 -19.15 11.32
C GLU A 368 -9.37 -19.90 12.67
N PRO A 369 -8.30 -20.64 13.05
CA PRO A 369 -8.19 -21.24 14.37
C PRO A 369 -8.34 -20.27 15.54
N SER A 370 -8.03 -19.00 15.33
CA SER A 370 -8.25 -17.91 16.31
C SER A 370 -9.72 -17.56 16.51
N GLY A 371 -10.62 -18.06 15.66
CA GLY A 371 -12.02 -17.68 15.61
C GLY A 371 -12.32 -16.42 14.78
N ALA A 372 -11.31 -15.77 14.22
CA ALA A 372 -11.51 -14.62 13.35
C ALA A 372 -12.14 -15.06 12.01
N PRO A 373 -13.14 -14.31 11.49
CA PRO A 373 -13.77 -14.64 10.22
C PRO A 373 -12.82 -14.33 9.05
N ILE A 374 -12.76 -15.23 8.08
CA ILE A 374 -12.02 -15.03 6.83
C ILE A 374 -12.91 -14.21 5.90
N LEU A 375 -12.72 -12.91 5.92
CA LEU A 375 -13.56 -11.95 5.21
C LEU A 375 -13.06 -11.67 3.79
N PRO A 376 -13.93 -11.33 2.84
CA PRO A 376 -13.50 -10.84 1.54
C PRO A 376 -12.81 -9.48 1.66
N LEU A 377 -11.86 -9.22 0.77
CA LEU A 377 -11.23 -7.91 0.65
C LEU A 377 -12.23 -6.89 0.11
N PHE A 378 -12.14 -5.65 0.58
CA PHE A 378 -12.73 -4.54 -0.14
C PHE A 378 -11.92 -4.28 -1.41
N ARG A 379 -12.44 -4.75 -2.53
CA ARG A 379 -11.81 -4.67 -3.85
C ARG A 379 -12.80 -4.17 -4.90
N LEU A 380 -12.25 -3.59 -5.96
CA LEU A 380 -13.00 -2.89 -6.99
C LEU A 380 -12.89 -3.57 -8.36
N SER A 381 -12.06 -4.60 -8.46
CA SER A 381 -11.87 -5.45 -9.63
C SER A 381 -11.76 -6.91 -9.19
N GLU A 382 -11.69 -7.82 -10.15
CA GLU A 382 -11.46 -9.24 -9.88
C GLU A 382 -10.00 -9.54 -9.47
N ASP A 383 -9.11 -8.58 -9.59
CA ASP A 383 -7.71 -8.76 -9.24
C ASP A 383 -7.52 -9.03 -7.75
N LEU A 384 -6.69 -10.00 -7.45
CA LEU A 384 -6.27 -10.32 -6.09
C LEU A 384 -4.87 -9.75 -5.81
N PRO A 385 -4.55 -9.49 -4.55
CA PRO A 385 -3.18 -9.16 -4.17
C PRO A 385 -2.23 -10.32 -4.54
N THR A 386 -1.01 -10.00 -4.90
CA THR A 386 0.04 -11.01 -4.95
C THR A 386 0.23 -11.53 -3.53
N ALA A 387 0.13 -12.84 -3.35
CA ALA A 387 0.36 -13.45 -2.06
C ALA A 387 1.74 -13.05 -1.55
N PRO A 388 1.86 -12.57 -0.30
CA PRO A 388 3.15 -12.29 0.27
C PRO A 388 3.97 -13.58 0.33
N THR A 389 5.24 -13.52 -0.02
CA THR A 389 6.17 -14.65 0.06
C THR A 389 6.36 -15.13 1.51
N GLU A 390 6.06 -14.26 2.47
CA GLU A 390 5.97 -14.60 3.89
C GLU A 390 4.64 -14.07 4.44
N PRO A 391 3.81 -14.91 5.08
CA PRO A 391 2.51 -14.52 5.62
C PRO A 391 2.66 -13.76 6.95
N ARG A 392 3.49 -12.73 7.02
CA ARG A 392 3.66 -11.94 8.24
C ARG A 392 2.89 -10.65 8.15
N GLY A 393 2.04 -10.44 9.15
CA GLY A 393 1.45 -9.14 9.44
C GLY A 393 0.20 -8.75 8.64
N SER A 394 -0.39 -9.69 7.89
CA SER A 394 -1.62 -9.41 7.15
C SER A 394 -2.71 -10.42 7.50
N PRO A 395 -3.97 -10.00 7.66
CA PRO A 395 -5.07 -10.92 7.94
C PRO A 395 -5.34 -11.86 6.77
N ALA A 396 -5.76 -13.09 7.08
CA ALA A 396 -6.29 -13.98 6.06
C ALA A 396 -7.57 -13.38 5.46
N TYR A 397 -7.78 -13.60 4.16
CA TYR A 397 -8.96 -13.10 3.45
C TYR A 397 -9.55 -14.13 2.50
N ASP A 398 -10.86 -14.01 2.22
CA ASP A 398 -11.53 -14.80 1.21
C ASP A 398 -11.34 -14.19 -0.19
N PRO A 399 -10.70 -14.92 -1.13
CA PRO A 399 -10.50 -14.42 -2.49
C PRO A 399 -11.79 -14.41 -3.33
N LYS A 400 -12.86 -15.04 -2.86
CA LYS A 400 -14.11 -15.25 -3.64
C LYS A 400 -15.14 -14.14 -3.47
N GLY A 401 -14.86 -13.13 -2.63
CA GLY A 401 -15.81 -12.04 -2.42
C GLY A 401 -16.05 -11.21 -3.68
N ASP A 402 -17.29 -10.79 -3.88
CA ASP A 402 -17.66 -9.96 -5.04
C ASP A 402 -17.03 -8.58 -5.00
N PRO A 403 -16.44 -8.08 -6.10
CA PRO A 403 -15.90 -6.72 -6.15
C PRO A 403 -17.02 -5.68 -6.19
N TRP A 404 -16.74 -4.52 -5.61
CA TRP A 404 -17.56 -3.33 -5.76
C TRP A 404 -17.20 -2.63 -7.06
N LYS A 405 -18.17 -2.10 -7.79
CA LYS A 405 -17.90 -1.45 -9.09
C LYS A 405 -17.62 0.03 -8.89
N VAL A 406 -16.57 0.53 -9.52
CA VAL A 406 -16.26 1.97 -9.55
C VAL A 406 -17.14 2.68 -10.58
N VAL A 407 -17.50 3.91 -10.30
CA VAL A 407 -18.14 4.82 -11.27
C VAL A 407 -17.06 5.71 -11.88
N PRO A 408 -16.61 5.43 -13.10
CA PRO A 408 -15.52 6.16 -13.73
C PRO A 408 -15.83 7.64 -13.94
N GLY A 409 -14.78 8.47 -13.86
CA GLY A 409 -14.88 9.89 -14.20
C GLY A 409 -15.66 10.75 -13.21
N THR A 410 -16.06 10.21 -12.07
CA THR A 410 -16.81 10.98 -11.06
C THR A 410 -15.85 11.44 -9.98
N VAL A 411 -15.55 12.73 -9.94
CA VAL A 411 -14.78 13.35 -8.85
C VAL A 411 -15.73 13.61 -7.68
N ILE A 412 -15.31 13.27 -6.46
CA ILE A 412 -16.04 13.70 -5.27
C ILE A 412 -15.81 15.20 -5.14
N SER A 413 -16.79 16.00 -5.55
CA SER A 413 -16.74 17.44 -5.33
C SER A 413 -16.79 17.72 -3.83
N GLY A 414 -15.85 18.51 -3.34
CA GLY A 414 -15.94 19.13 -2.03
C GLY A 414 -17.17 20.04 -2.00
N ILE A 415 -17.92 19.98 -0.93
CA ILE A 415 -18.99 20.95 -0.65
C ILE A 415 -18.43 21.95 0.32
#